data_e716c7fa8230ea37a0cfdea66ae95ee3
#
_entry.id   e716c7fa8230ea37a0cfdea66ae95ee3
#
_cell.length_a   1.000
_cell.length_b   1.000
_cell.length_c   1.000
_cell.angle_alpha   90.00
_cell.angle_beta   90.00
_cell.angle_gamma   90.00
#
_symmetry.space_group_name_H-M   'P 1'
#
loop_
_entity.id
_entity.type
_entity.pdbx_description
1 polymer ?
#
loop_
_entity_poly.entity_id
_entity_poly.type
_entity_poly.pdbx_seq_one_letter_code
_entity_poly.pdbx_strand_id
1 'polypeptide(L)'
;MLNQFSRTQLLLGEEAMERLKNSRVAVFGIGGVGGYVCEALVRSGVGAFDLIDDDKVCLTNLNRQIIATRKTVGKYKTDVMKERMLEINPNVDVHIHNCFFLPENADEFPFEEYDYVVDAVDTVTAKIELVMKCQEKGVPIMSSMGAGNKLDASQFKVADIYKTKVCPLAKVMRRELKKRRVRKLKVVYSEELPKRPIEDMSISCRTNCICPPGAAHKCTERRDIPGSVAYVPSVAGLIIAGEVVKELTTVQKQK
;
A
#
# COMPACT_ATOMS: atom_id res chain seq x y z
N MET A 1 14.11 2.15 -29.30
CA MET A 1 13.53 0.80 -29.57
C MET A 1 12.26 0.68 -28.75
N LEU A 2 11.16 0.10 -29.28
CA LEU A 2 9.89 -0.08 -28.54
C LEU A 2 10.09 -1.06 -27.37
N ASN A 3 9.54 -0.73 -26.21
CA ASN A 3 9.54 -1.56 -25.02
C ASN A 3 8.20 -1.42 -24.25
N GLN A 4 8.05 -2.13 -23.15
CA GLN A 4 6.82 -2.13 -22.33
C GLN A 4 6.45 -0.73 -21.77
N PHE A 5 7.37 0.22 -21.70
CA PHE A 5 7.16 1.56 -21.18
C PHE A 5 6.98 2.64 -22.25
N SER A 6 7.05 2.29 -23.54
CA SER A 6 7.01 3.27 -24.63
C SER A 6 5.80 4.20 -24.59
N ARG A 7 4.61 3.69 -24.20
CA ARG A 7 3.40 4.53 -24.08
C ARG A 7 3.46 5.47 -22.88
N THR A 8 4.07 5.05 -21.79
CA THR A 8 4.30 5.89 -20.61
C THR A 8 5.30 7.01 -20.95
N GLN A 9 6.36 6.67 -21.69
CA GLN A 9 7.37 7.63 -22.14
C GLN A 9 6.80 8.71 -23.06
N LEU A 10 5.78 8.40 -23.90
CA LEU A 10 5.10 9.40 -24.73
C LEU A 10 4.37 10.48 -23.90
N LEU A 11 3.98 10.16 -22.66
CA LEU A 11 3.32 11.09 -21.75
C LEU A 11 4.28 11.82 -20.82
N LEU A 12 5.28 11.12 -20.30
CA LEU A 12 6.16 11.62 -19.26
C LEU A 12 7.49 12.17 -19.78
N GLY A 13 7.93 11.72 -20.97
CA GLY A 13 9.25 12.04 -21.53
C GLY A 13 10.36 11.12 -21.02
N GLU A 14 11.50 11.18 -21.67
CA GLU A 14 12.65 10.30 -21.42
C GLU A 14 13.29 10.53 -20.05
N GLU A 15 13.48 11.80 -19.66
CA GLU A 15 14.05 12.14 -18.35
C GLU A 15 13.22 11.62 -17.17
N ALA A 16 11.88 11.68 -17.26
CA ALA A 16 10.99 11.16 -16.24
C ALA A 16 11.07 9.64 -16.15
N MET A 17 11.18 8.96 -17.28
CA MET A 17 11.37 7.50 -17.33
C MET A 17 12.69 7.07 -16.71
N GLU A 18 13.77 7.83 -16.94
CA GLU A 18 15.08 7.53 -16.32
C GLU A 18 15.04 7.76 -14.81
N ARG A 19 14.32 8.80 -14.32
CA ARG A 19 14.10 8.98 -12.87
C ARG A 19 13.34 7.81 -12.26
N LEU A 20 12.23 7.37 -12.89
CA LEU A 20 11.46 6.22 -12.41
C LEU A 20 12.32 4.95 -12.36
N LYS A 21 13.08 4.70 -13.40
CA LYS A 21 13.98 3.53 -13.50
C LYS A 21 15.01 3.50 -12.38
N ASN A 22 15.50 4.66 -11.95
CA ASN A 22 16.49 4.79 -10.89
C ASN A 22 15.88 4.97 -9.49
N SER A 23 14.54 5.01 -9.39
CA SER A 23 13.85 5.16 -8.10
C SER A 23 13.64 3.84 -7.38
N ARG A 24 13.79 3.87 -6.05
CA ARG A 24 13.49 2.77 -5.12
C ARG A 24 12.31 3.12 -4.22
N VAL A 25 11.25 2.33 -4.29
CA VAL A 25 10.01 2.55 -3.55
C VAL A 25 9.75 1.43 -2.55
N ALA A 26 9.59 1.77 -1.27
CA ALA A 26 9.18 0.82 -0.26
C ALA A 26 7.65 0.79 -0.12
N VAL A 27 7.05 -0.40 -0.19
CA VAL A 27 5.61 -0.60 -0.03
C VAL A 27 5.33 -1.47 1.18
N PHE A 28 4.79 -0.87 2.21
CA PHE A 28 4.41 -1.54 3.45
C PHE A 28 2.94 -1.97 3.37
N GLY A 29 2.72 -3.29 3.38
CA GLY A 29 1.40 -3.92 3.23
C GLY A 29 1.07 -4.26 1.76
N ILE A 30 1.14 -5.55 1.39
CA ILE A 30 0.87 -6.07 0.04
C ILE A 30 -0.54 -6.67 -0.03
N GLY A 31 -1.50 -5.90 0.44
CA GLY A 31 -2.91 -6.26 0.47
C GLY A 31 -3.71 -5.74 -0.73
N GLY A 32 -4.99 -5.44 -0.49
CA GLY A 32 -5.91 -4.93 -1.53
C GLY A 32 -5.58 -3.54 -2.05
N VAL A 33 -4.82 -2.73 -1.31
CA VAL A 33 -4.31 -1.42 -1.73
C VAL A 33 -2.89 -1.56 -2.25
N GLY A 34 -1.95 -2.03 -1.42
CA GLY A 34 -0.53 -2.07 -1.76
C GLY A 34 -0.21 -2.96 -2.95
N GLY A 35 -0.92 -4.07 -3.15
CA GLY A 35 -0.77 -4.90 -4.34
C GLY A 35 -1.04 -4.13 -5.65
N TYR A 36 -2.05 -3.26 -5.67
CA TYR A 36 -2.33 -2.41 -6.84
C TYR A 36 -1.37 -1.23 -6.96
N VAL A 37 -0.80 -0.75 -5.85
CA VAL A 37 0.32 0.20 -5.90
C VAL A 37 1.52 -0.42 -6.60
N CYS A 38 1.95 -1.61 -6.17
CA CYS A 38 3.07 -2.33 -6.79
C CYS A 38 2.83 -2.58 -8.29
N GLU A 39 1.63 -3.08 -8.64
CA GLU A 39 1.22 -3.33 -10.03
C GLU A 39 1.36 -2.09 -10.90
N ALA A 40 0.83 -0.95 -10.45
CA ALA A 40 0.86 0.28 -11.21
C ALA A 40 2.28 0.89 -11.31
N LEU A 41 3.05 0.85 -10.23
CA LEU A 41 4.41 1.41 -10.20
C LEU A 41 5.38 0.62 -11.07
N VAL A 42 5.34 -0.73 -11.03
CA VAL A 42 6.21 -1.55 -11.90
C VAL A 42 5.85 -1.37 -13.37
N ARG A 43 4.57 -1.20 -13.71
CA ARG A 43 4.11 -0.88 -15.09
C ARG A 43 4.47 0.54 -15.52
N SER A 44 4.70 1.44 -14.57
CA SER A 44 5.15 2.81 -14.84
C SER A 44 6.66 2.94 -15.01
N GLY A 45 7.44 1.89 -14.69
CA GLY A 45 8.88 1.86 -14.90
C GLY A 45 9.72 2.15 -13.66
N VAL A 46 9.16 2.12 -12.46
CA VAL A 46 9.93 2.15 -11.20
C VAL A 46 10.90 0.97 -11.17
N GLY A 47 12.18 1.23 -10.89
CA GLY A 47 13.25 0.26 -11.07
C GLY A 47 13.54 -0.61 -9.86
N ALA A 48 13.27 -0.14 -8.62
CA ALA A 48 13.54 -0.93 -7.43
C ALA A 48 12.41 -0.82 -6.40
N PHE A 49 12.19 -1.93 -5.69
CA PHE A 49 11.14 -2.05 -4.68
C PHE A 49 11.61 -2.79 -3.43
N ASP A 50 11.12 -2.34 -2.29
CA ASP A 50 11.05 -3.13 -1.06
C ASP A 50 9.60 -3.46 -0.75
N LEU A 51 9.29 -4.74 -0.62
CA LEU A 51 7.94 -5.25 -0.34
C LEU A 51 7.90 -5.80 1.08
N ILE A 52 7.08 -5.21 1.93
CA ILE A 52 7.02 -5.55 3.34
C ILE A 52 5.60 -6.04 3.69
N ASP A 53 5.44 -7.31 4.02
CA ASP A 53 4.19 -7.94 4.46
C ASP A 53 4.51 -9.31 5.08
N ASP A 54 3.95 -9.66 6.22
CA ASP A 54 4.17 -10.95 6.91
C ASP A 54 3.13 -12.00 6.54
N ASP A 55 2.06 -11.61 5.87
CA ASP A 55 0.93 -12.47 5.57
C ASP A 55 1.18 -13.43 4.39
N LYS A 56 0.52 -14.56 4.47
CA LYS A 56 0.32 -15.46 3.32
C LYS A 56 -1.01 -15.15 2.63
N VAL A 57 -1.09 -15.45 1.34
CA VAL A 57 -2.34 -15.34 0.58
C VAL A 57 -3.39 -16.29 1.19
N CYS A 58 -4.53 -15.72 1.60
CA CYS A 58 -5.67 -16.46 2.11
C CYS A 58 -6.79 -16.54 1.06
N LEU A 59 -7.62 -17.57 1.11
CA LEU A 59 -8.76 -17.74 0.20
C LEU A 59 -9.69 -16.51 0.18
N THR A 60 -9.91 -15.88 1.32
CA THR A 60 -10.74 -14.67 1.43
C THR A 60 -10.10 -13.41 0.82
N ASN A 61 -8.85 -13.49 0.38
CA ASN A 61 -8.18 -12.39 -0.32
C ASN A 61 -8.51 -12.34 -1.81
N LEU A 62 -8.99 -13.46 -2.39
CA LEU A 62 -9.27 -13.58 -3.81
C LEU A 62 -10.26 -12.54 -4.34
N ASN A 63 -11.13 -12.03 -3.47
CA ASN A 63 -12.13 -11.06 -3.86
C ASN A 63 -11.57 -9.66 -4.17
N ARG A 64 -10.31 -9.34 -3.74
CA ARG A 64 -9.80 -7.96 -3.84
C ARG A 64 -8.29 -7.79 -3.98
N GLN A 65 -7.48 -8.81 -3.72
CA GLN A 65 -6.02 -8.71 -3.83
C GLN A 65 -5.56 -9.24 -5.18
N ILE A 66 -4.83 -8.44 -5.95
CA ILE A 66 -4.42 -8.78 -7.31
C ILE A 66 -3.53 -10.03 -7.40
N ILE A 67 -2.75 -10.28 -6.35
CA ILE A 67 -1.86 -11.44 -6.24
C ILE A 67 -2.58 -12.72 -5.82
N ALA A 68 -3.82 -12.58 -5.31
CA ALA A 68 -4.55 -13.70 -4.74
C ALA A 68 -5.32 -14.47 -5.83
N THR A 69 -4.89 -15.67 -6.08
CA THR A 69 -5.54 -16.65 -6.95
C THR A 69 -5.59 -18.01 -6.25
N ARG A 70 -6.36 -18.96 -6.77
CA ARG A 70 -6.38 -20.33 -6.22
C ARG A 70 -5.00 -20.99 -6.20
N LYS A 71 -4.12 -20.62 -7.15
CA LYS A 71 -2.75 -21.16 -7.26
C LYS A 71 -1.77 -20.54 -6.26
N THR A 72 -2.08 -19.35 -5.73
CA THR A 72 -1.19 -18.60 -4.84
C THR A 72 -1.57 -18.70 -3.36
N VAL A 73 -2.75 -19.27 -3.03
CA VAL A 73 -3.16 -19.50 -1.63
C VAL A 73 -2.09 -20.27 -0.87
N GLY A 74 -1.67 -19.76 0.30
CA GLY A 74 -0.65 -20.32 1.17
C GLY A 74 0.78 -19.83 0.92
N LYS A 75 1.07 -19.17 -0.20
CA LYS A 75 2.36 -18.51 -0.46
C LYS A 75 2.43 -17.15 0.25
N TYR A 76 3.62 -16.66 0.58
CA TYR A 76 3.80 -15.30 1.07
C TYR A 76 3.37 -14.28 0.02
N LYS A 77 2.71 -13.20 0.45
CA LYS A 77 2.22 -12.15 -0.46
C LYS A 77 3.36 -11.45 -1.19
N THR A 78 4.46 -11.20 -0.51
CA THR A 78 5.65 -10.57 -1.06
C THR A 78 6.30 -11.41 -2.14
N ASP A 79 6.41 -12.75 -1.95
CA ASP A 79 6.95 -13.67 -2.95
C ASP A 79 6.10 -13.65 -4.22
N VAL A 80 4.77 -13.75 -4.06
CA VAL A 80 3.84 -13.76 -5.20
C VAL A 80 3.86 -12.42 -5.94
N MET A 81 3.99 -11.31 -5.21
CA MET A 81 4.09 -9.99 -5.83
C MET A 81 5.40 -9.84 -6.59
N LYS A 82 6.52 -10.29 -6.03
CA LYS A 82 7.82 -10.31 -6.71
C LYS A 82 7.77 -11.13 -8.01
N GLU A 83 7.26 -12.36 -7.97
CA GLU A 83 7.06 -13.20 -9.16
C GLU A 83 6.29 -12.42 -10.23
N ARG A 84 5.18 -11.82 -9.87
CA ARG A 84 4.33 -11.03 -10.77
C ARG A 84 5.03 -9.80 -11.34
N MET A 85 5.80 -9.09 -10.54
CA MET A 85 6.54 -7.89 -10.98
C MET A 85 7.63 -8.24 -11.99
N LEU A 86 8.33 -9.35 -11.79
CA LEU A 86 9.34 -9.87 -12.73
C LEU A 86 8.73 -10.32 -14.07
N GLU A 87 7.50 -10.83 -14.08
CA GLU A 87 6.76 -11.12 -15.33
C GLU A 87 6.41 -9.85 -16.12
N ILE A 88 6.23 -8.70 -15.43
CA ILE A 88 5.91 -7.41 -16.04
C ILE A 88 7.18 -6.68 -16.49
N ASN A 89 8.18 -6.63 -15.61
CA ASN A 89 9.46 -6.01 -15.85
C ASN A 89 10.61 -6.93 -15.39
N PRO A 90 11.23 -7.70 -16.28
CA PRO A 90 12.31 -8.63 -15.90
C PRO A 90 13.54 -7.95 -15.28
N ASN A 91 13.70 -6.65 -15.46
CA ASN A 91 14.84 -5.88 -14.95
C ASN A 91 14.55 -5.14 -13.63
N VAL A 92 13.36 -5.33 -13.04
CA VAL A 92 13.02 -4.70 -11.76
C VAL A 92 13.79 -5.38 -10.62
N ASP A 93 14.38 -4.57 -9.74
CA ASP A 93 14.99 -5.07 -8.52
C ASP A 93 13.95 -5.12 -7.39
N VAL A 94 13.76 -6.30 -6.79
CA VAL A 94 12.72 -6.49 -5.77
C VAL A 94 13.29 -7.19 -4.55
N HIS A 95 13.35 -6.44 -3.46
CA HIS A 95 13.69 -6.92 -2.12
C HIS A 95 12.41 -7.27 -1.36
N ILE A 96 12.38 -8.44 -0.73
CA ILE A 96 11.21 -8.90 0.03
C ILE A 96 11.53 -9.02 1.52
N HIS A 97 10.59 -8.56 2.35
CA HIS A 97 10.67 -8.63 3.80
C HIS A 97 9.39 -9.31 4.32
N ASN A 98 9.51 -10.61 4.63
CA ASN A 98 8.41 -11.42 5.18
C ASN A 98 8.28 -11.20 6.68
N CYS A 99 8.02 -9.96 7.07
CA CYS A 99 7.90 -9.58 8.48
C CYS A 99 6.79 -8.55 8.69
N PHE A 100 6.28 -8.52 9.92
CA PHE A 100 5.36 -7.49 10.37
C PHE A 100 6.17 -6.26 10.79
N PHE A 101 5.84 -5.09 10.21
CA PHE A 101 6.51 -3.85 10.56
C PHE A 101 5.97 -3.29 11.87
N LEU A 102 6.86 -3.07 12.83
CA LEU A 102 6.59 -2.52 14.16
C LEU A 102 7.69 -1.53 14.56
N PRO A 103 7.49 -0.70 15.61
CA PRO A 103 8.53 0.17 16.13
C PRO A 103 9.83 -0.55 16.50
N GLU A 104 9.71 -1.81 16.96
CA GLU A 104 10.84 -2.62 17.45
C GLU A 104 11.82 -3.02 16.34
N ASN A 105 11.34 -3.14 15.09
CA ASN A 105 12.16 -3.52 13.94
C ASN A 105 12.31 -2.40 12.90
N ALA A 106 11.84 -1.18 13.22
CA ALA A 106 11.84 -0.08 12.26
C ALA A 106 13.25 0.35 11.82
N ASP A 107 14.26 0.18 12.68
CA ASP A 107 15.65 0.51 12.38
C ASP A 107 16.38 -0.53 11.50
N GLU A 108 15.74 -1.66 11.22
CA GLU A 108 16.27 -2.68 10.29
C GLU A 108 16.05 -2.28 8.81
N PHE A 109 15.23 -1.26 8.55
CA PHE A 109 14.90 -0.83 7.19
C PHE A 109 15.75 0.37 6.77
N PRO A 110 16.35 0.33 5.56
CA PRO A 110 17.21 1.40 5.05
C PRO A 110 16.39 2.57 4.51
N PHE A 111 15.68 3.30 5.39
CA PHE A 111 14.82 4.41 4.98
C PHE A 111 15.55 5.45 4.13
N GLU A 112 16.85 5.67 4.36
CA GLU A 112 17.67 6.62 3.62
C GLU A 112 17.88 6.26 2.14
N GLU A 113 17.66 4.99 1.79
CA GLU A 113 17.81 4.49 0.43
C GLU A 113 16.49 4.57 -0.36
N TYR A 114 15.37 4.91 0.29
CA TYR A 114 14.08 4.99 -0.35
C TYR A 114 13.81 6.38 -0.93
N ASP A 115 13.49 6.46 -2.21
CA ASP A 115 13.00 7.68 -2.83
C ASP A 115 11.54 7.98 -2.45
N TYR A 116 10.79 6.93 -2.09
CA TYR A 116 9.40 7.06 -1.66
C TYR A 116 8.94 5.88 -0.78
N VAL A 117 8.10 6.18 0.19
CA VAL A 117 7.45 5.17 1.04
C VAL A 117 5.93 5.20 0.82
N VAL A 118 5.34 4.02 0.61
CA VAL A 118 3.89 3.84 0.57
C VAL A 118 3.45 3.05 1.79
N ASP A 119 2.60 3.67 2.59
CA ASP A 119 1.95 3.04 3.74
C ASP A 119 0.56 2.52 3.36
N ALA A 120 0.46 1.21 3.15
CA ALA A 120 -0.78 0.48 2.89
C ALA A 120 -1.11 -0.56 3.99
N VAL A 121 -0.48 -0.44 5.18
CA VAL A 121 -0.77 -1.30 6.33
C VAL A 121 -2.12 -0.92 6.98
N ASP A 122 -2.71 -1.82 7.74
CA ASP A 122 -3.99 -1.60 8.44
C ASP A 122 -3.83 -1.30 9.94
N THR A 123 -2.63 -1.44 10.49
CA THR A 123 -2.32 -1.25 11.90
C THR A 123 -1.92 0.18 12.20
N VAL A 124 -2.63 0.83 13.13
CA VAL A 124 -2.38 2.25 13.49
C VAL A 124 -0.97 2.48 14.02
N THR A 125 -0.45 1.57 14.85
CA THR A 125 0.90 1.66 15.42
C THR A 125 1.95 1.69 14.30
N ALA A 126 1.87 0.75 13.36
CA ALA A 126 2.78 0.69 12.22
C ALA A 126 2.70 1.95 11.33
N LYS A 127 1.47 2.44 11.06
CA LYS A 127 1.28 3.69 10.31
C LYS A 127 1.96 4.89 10.95
N ILE A 128 1.82 5.01 12.26
CA ILE A 128 2.43 6.12 13.00
C ILE A 128 3.96 6.02 12.92
N GLU A 129 4.51 4.83 13.13
CA GLU A 129 5.96 4.61 13.09
C GLU A 129 6.53 4.90 11.70
N LEU A 130 5.87 4.43 10.62
CA LEU A 130 6.27 4.75 9.25
C LEU A 130 6.34 6.26 9.01
N VAL A 131 5.32 7.00 9.45
CA VAL A 131 5.31 8.46 9.31
C VAL A 131 6.43 9.12 10.10
N MET A 132 6.70 8.64 11.32
CA MET A 132 7.77 9.19 12.17
C MET A 132 9.15 8.92 11.57
N LYS A 133 9.41 7.70 11.12
CA LYS A 133 10.69 7.32 10.46
C LYS A 133 10.91 8.10 9.17
N CYS A 134 9.89 8.20 8.31
CA CYS A 134 10.00 8.99 7.09
C CYS A 134 10.23 10.47 7.37
N GLN A 135 9.63 11.02 8.42
CA GLN A 135 9.87 12.41 8.81
C GLN A 135 11.30 12.59 9.35
N GLU A 136 11.79 11.66 10.17
CA GLU A 136 13.16 11.68 10.71
C GLU A 136 14.20 11.64 9.59
N LYS A 137 14.00 10.76 8.61
CA LYS A 137 14.92 10.52 7.49
C LYS A 137 14.69 11.45 6.28
N GLY A 138 13.65 12.27 6.31
CA GLY A 138 13.33 13.18 5.21
C GLY A 138 12.78 12.50 3.95
N VAL A 139 12.27 11.27 4.07
CA VAL A 139 11.75 10.49 2.94
C VAL A 139 10.28 10.83 2.69
N PRO A 140 9.87 11.06 1.43
CA PRO A 140 8.47 11.26 1.09
C PRO A 140 7.63 10.01 1.41
N ILE A 141 6.44 10.24 1.98
CA ILE A 141 5.50 9.17 2.31
C ILE A 141 4.08 9.53 1.92
N MET A 142 3.33 8.55 1.42
CA MET A 142 1.89 8.64 1.23
C MET A 142 1.19 7.46 1.91
N SER A 143 0.18 7.77 2.74
CA SER A 143 -0.57 6.76 3.49
C SER A 143 -1.96 6.51 2.92
N SER A 144 -2.34 5.24 2.82
CA SER A 144 -3.73 4.85 2.59
C SER A 144 -4.53 4.92 3.87
N MET A 145 -5.67 5.62 3.83
CA MET A 145 -6.65 5.53 4.91
C MET A 145 -7.61 4.35 4.67
N GLY A 146 -8.66 4.23 5.49
CA GLY A 146 -9.55 3.07 5.45
C GLY A 146 -10.27 2.89 4.10
N ALA A 147 -10.05 1.76 3.45
CA ALA A 147 -10.71 1.36 2.20
C ALA A 147 -11.76 0.25 2.39
N GLY A 148 -11.90 -0.29 3.59
CA GLY A 148 -12.94 -1.28 3.92
C GLY A 148 -14.31 -0.66 4.16
N ASN A 149 -15.37 -1.50 4.07
CA ASN A 149 -16.77 -1.13 4.33
C ASN A 149 -17.31 -0.04 3.40
N LYS A 150 -16.88 -0.03 2.15
CA LYS A 150 -17.20 0.97 1.13
C LYS A 150 -17.56 0.32 -0.20
N LEU A 151 -18.38 1.02 -0.99
CA LEU A 151 -18.85 0.58 -2.30
C LEU A 151 -18.63 1.63 -3.41
N ASP A 152 -18.35 2.88 -3.04
CA ASP A 152 -18.16 3.97 -4.01
C ASP A 152 -16.69 4.39 -4.08
N ALA A 153 -15.98 3.82 -5.05
CA ALA A 153 -14.58 4.15 -5.28
C ALA A 153 -14.36 5.57 -5.83
N SER A 154 -15.39 6.22 -6.37
CA SER A 154 -15.29 7.60 -6.89
C SER A 154 -15.12 8.65 -5.79
N GLN A 155 -15.41 8.30 -4.55
CA GLN A 155 -15.26 9.20 -3.40
C GLN A 155 -13.84 9.23 -2.80
N PHE A 156 -12.89 8.53 -3.38
CA PHE A 156 -11.48 8.68 -2.96
C PHE A 156 -10.92 10.04 -3.37
N LYS A 157 -10.18 10.64 -2.44
CA LYS A 157 -9.49 11.92 -2.61
C LYS A 157 -8.07 11.84 -2.06
N VAL A 158 -7.20 12.64 -2.66
CA VAL A 158 -5.87 12.92 -2.14
C VAL A 158 -5.92 14.22 -1.35
N ALA A 159 -5.42 14.22 -0.12
CA ALA A 159 -5.37 15.40 0.73
C ALA A 159 -4.24 15.32 1.76
N ASP A 160 -3.97 16.44 2.41
CA ASP A 160 -3.27 16.41 3.69
C ASP A 160 -4.17 15.79 4.77
N ILE A 161 -3.57 15.00 5.67
CA ILE A 161 -4.31 14.31 6.75
C ILE A 161 -5.19 15.26 7.57
N TYR A 162 -4.75 16.50 7.80
CA TYR A 162 -5.50 17.49 8.58
C TYR A 162 -6.68 18.11 7.82
N LYS A 163 -6.76 17.92 6.50
CA LYS A 163 -7.89 18.33 5.65
C LYS A 163 -8.90 17.22 5.40
N THR A 164 -8.66 16.00 5.94
CA THR A 164 -9.57 14.87 5.78
C THR A 164 -10.81 14.99 6.66
N LYS A 165 -11.92 14.42 6.20
CA LYS A 165 -13.20 14.34 6.94
C LYS A 165 -13.80 12.96 6.77
N VAL A 166 -14.86 12.65 7.50
CA VAL A 166 -15.65 11.41 7.44
C VAL A 166 -14.87 10.16 7.90
N CYS A 167 -13.70 9.85 7.34
CA CYS A 167 -12.97 8.61 7.55
C CYS A 167 -12.55 8.40 9.02
N PRO A 168 -12.99 7.31 9.70
CA PRO A 168 -12.65 7.04 11.10
C PRO A 168 -11.16 6.85 11.33
N LEU A 169 -10.47 6.11 10.45
CA LEU A 169 -9.03 5.89 10.54
C LEU A 169 -8.26 7.21 10.43
N ALA A 170 -8.63 8.08 9.49
CA ALA A 170 -8.02 9.39 9.36
C ALA A 170 -8.24 10.26 10.63
N LYS A 171 -9.38 10.14 11.30
CA LYS A 171 -9.65 10.82 12.59
C LYS A 171 -8.67 10.36 13.68
N VAL A 172 -8.41 9.07 13.76
CA VAL A 172 -7.43 8.51 14.72
C VAL A 172 -6.03 9.00 14.38
N MET A 173 -5.62 8.88 13.11
CA MET A 173 -4.29 9.30 12.64
C MET A 173 -4.04 10.79 12.89
N ARG A 174 -5.00 11.67 12.60
CA ARG A 174 -4.88 13.11 12.91
C ARG A 174 -4.59 13.38 14.38
N ARG A 175 -5.31 12.70 15.27
CA ARG A 175 -5.13 12.86 16.72
C ARG A 175 -3.74 12.42 17.16
N GLU A 176 -3.30 11.25 16.70
CA GLU A 176 -2.02 10.67 17.13
C GLU A 176 -0.82 11.40 16.51
N LEU A 177 -0.90 11.81 15.25
CA LEU A 177 0.16 12.58 14.57
C LEU A 177 0.28 13.99 15.13
N LYS A 178 -0.84 14.63 15.52
CA LYS A 178 -0.80 15.95 16.19
C LYS A 178 -0.04 15.93 17.51
N LYS A 179 -0.22 14.86 18.32
CA LYS A 179 0.54 14.68 19.58
C LYS A 179 2.05 14.59 19.32
N ARG A 180 2.45 14.03 18.17
CA ARG A 180 3.84 13.83 17.74
C ARG A 180 4.40 14.99 16.92
N ARG A 181 3.67 16.12 16.83
CA ARG A 181 4.05 17.33 16.10
C ARG A 181 4.30 17.12 14.61
N VAL A 182 3.71 16.08 14.01
CA VAL A 182 3.72 15.91 12.56
C VAL A 182 2.86 16.99 11.93
N ARG A 183 3.45 17.80 11.03
CA ARG A 183 2.79 18.98 10.45
C ARG A 183 1.94 18.66 9.23
N LYS A 184 2.31 17.64 8.48
CA LYS A 184 1.64 17.23 7.23
C LYS A 184 1.83 15.75 6.97
N LEU A 185 0.86 15.13 6.32
CA LEU A 185 0.97 13.78 5.75
C LEU A 185 0.04 13.72 4.55
N LYS A 186 0.58 13.36 3.39
CA LYS A 186 -0.22 13.09 2.19
C LYS A 186 -0.95 11.77 2.34
N VAL A 187 -2.25 11.76 2.10
CA VAL A 187 -3.07 10.55 2.23
C VAL A 187 -4.05 10.38 1.08
N VAL A 188 -4.39 9.13 0.78
CA VAL A 188 -5.62 8.79 0.06
C VAL A 188 -6.67 8.39 1.08
N TYR A 189 -7.87 8.97 0.97
CA TYR A 189 -9.00 8.68 1.85
C TYR A 189 -10.32 8.81 1.11
N SER A 190 -11.36 8.18 1.60
CA SER A 190 -12.70 8.28 1.02
C SER A 190 -13.63 9.10 1.92
N GLU A 191 -14.50 9.90 1.30
CA GLU A 191 -15.58 10.62 1.98
C GLU A 191 -16.87 9.81 2.07
N GLU A 192 -16.90 8.58 1.56
CA GLU A 192 -18.00 7.66 1.79
C GLU A 192 -18.08 7.26 3.26
N LEU A 193 -19.27 7.34 3.84
CA LEU A 193 -19.53 6.79 5.18
C LEU A 193 -19.36 5.27 5.15
N PRO A 194 -18.53 4.70 6.05
CA PRO A 194 -18.40 3.25 6.11
C PRO A 194 -19.75 2.58 6.38
N LYS A 195 -20.07 1.58 5.58
CA LYS A 195 -21.26 0.75 5.79
C LYS A 195 -21.03 -0.20 6.96
N ARG A 196 -22.09 -0.51 7.71
CA ARG A 196 -22.03 -1.58 8.69
C ARG A 196 -22.04 -2.92 7.96
N PRO A 197 -21.04 -3.80 8.17
CA PRO A 197 -21.07 -5.15 7.61
C PRO A 197 -22.29 -5.91 8.10
N ILE A 198 -22.80 -6.81 7.25
CA ILE A 198 -23.83 -7.75 7.65
C ILE A 198 -23.20 -8.76 8.63
N GLU A 199 -23.80 -8.90 9.80
CA GLU A 199 -23.35 -9.84 10.82
C GLU A 199 -23.85 -11.26 10.46
N ASP A 200 -23.04 -11.99 9.70
CA ASP A 200 -23.30 -13.40 9.39
C ASP A 200 -22.11 -14.24 9.86
N MET A 201 -22.34 -14.97 10.96
CA MET A 201 -21.32 -15.82 11.57
C MET A 201 -20.97 -17.03 10.70
N SER A 202 -21.83 -17.45 9.76
CA SER A 202 -21.59 -18.61 8.89
C SER A 202 -20.53 -18.34 7.84
N ILE A 203 -20.36 -17.08 7.41
CA ILE A 203 -19.36 -16.65 6.42
C ILE A 203 -18.23 -15.81 7.02
N SER A 204 -18.21 -15.63 8.34
CA SER A 204 -17.21 -14.82 9.04
C SER A 204 -15.92 -15.63 9.26
N CYS A 205 -14.78 -15.05 8.90
CA CYS A 205 -13.47 -15.60 9.28
C CYS A 205 -13.24 -15.65 10.80
N ARG A 206 -14.10 -15.00 11.59
CA ARG A 206 -14.05 -15.06 13.05
C ARG A 206 -14.37 -16.44 13.59
N THR A 207 -15.35 -17.10 12.99
CA THR A 207 -15.85 -18.43 13.38
C THR A 207 -15.29 -19.54 12.51
N ASN A 208 -15.06 -19.26 11.25
CA ASN A 208 -14.64 -20.22 10.24
C ASN A 208 -13.32 -19.78 9.59
N CYS A 209 -12.24 -19.72 10.40
CA CYS A 209 -10.93 -19.32 9.90
C CYS A 209 -10.36 -20.39 8.96
N ILE A 210 -10.11 -19.98 7.71
CA ILE A 210 -9.48 -20.78 6.65
C ILE A 210 -8.10 -20.24 6.28
N CYS A 211 -7.45 -19.54 7.22
CA CYS A 211 -6.09 -19.05 7.02
C CYS A 211 -5.11 -20.22 6.83
N PRO A 212 -4.09 -20.06 5.97
CA PRO A 212 -3.05 -21.07 5.79
C PRO A 212 -2.36 -21.40 7.11
N PRO A 213 -1.89 -22.65 7.31
CA PRO A 213 -1.10 -23.00 8.48
C PRO A 213 0.14 -22.10 8.62
N GLY A 214 0.42 -21.65 9.86
CA GLY A 214 1.57 -20.79 10.15
C GLY A 214 1.36 -19.31 9.77
N ALA A 215 0.13 -18.84 9.59
CA ALA A 215 -0.16 -17.42 9.54
C ALA A 215 0.12 -16.78 10.90
N ALA A 216 0.96 -15.75 10.93
CA ALA A 216 1.39 -15.07 12.17
C ALA A 216 0.21 -14.37 12.87
N HIS A 217 -0.76 -13.85 12.09
CA HIS A 217 -1.96 -13.19 12.60
C HIS A 217 -3.23 -13.93 12.18
N LYS A 218 -4.02 -14.36 13.16
CA LYS A 218 -5.30 -15.01 12.92
C LYS A 218 -6.42 -14.00 12.78
N CYS A 219 -7.30 -14.18 11.79
CA CYS A 219 -8.51 -13.36 11.62
C CYS A 219 -9.40 -13.36 12.88
N THR A 220 -9.33 -14.42 13.70
CA THR A 220 -10.07 -14.57 14.95
C THR A 220 -9.68 -13.57 16.03
N GLU A 221 -8.47 -13.00 15.96
CA GLU A 221 -7.96 -12.02 16.92
C GLU A 221 -8.36 -10.58 16.57
N ARG A 222 -8.87 -10.35 15.36
CA ARG A 222 -9.32 -9.02 14.94
C ARG A 222 -10.64 -8.67 15.58
N ARG A 223 -10.73 -7.45 16.14
CA ARG A 223 -11.95 -6.92 16.74
C ARG A 223 -13.12 -6.87 15.75
N ASP A 224 -12.84 -6.43 14.52
CA ASP A 224 -13.79 -6.36 13.42
C ASP A 224 -13.13 -6.79 12.11
N ILE A 225 -13.85 -7.57 11.30
CA ILE A 225 -13.43 -7.94 9.95
C ILE A 225 -14.20 -7.03 8.99
N PRO A 226 -13.54 -6.06 8.35
CA PRO A 226 -14.24 -5.16 7.43
C PRO A 226 -14.67 -5.91 6.17
N GLY A 227 -15.87 -5.61 5.69
CA GLY A 227 -16.30 -5.99 4.34
C GLY A 227 -15.44 -5.28 3.30
N SER A 228 -15.26 -5.91 2.16
CA SER A 228 -14.50 -5.32 1.05
C SER A 228 -14.96 -5.89 -0.30
N VAL A 229 -14.77 -5.09 -1.34
CA VAL A 229 -15.02 -5.44 -2.75
C VAL A 229 -13.78 -5.17 -3.59
N ALA A 230 -13.70 -5.75 -4.80
CA ALA A 230 -12.49 -5.70 -5.60
C ALA A 230 -12.06 -4.26 -5.98
N TYR A 231 -13.02 -3.45 -6.40
CA TYR A 231 -12.76 -2.15 -7.05
C TYR A 231 -12.50 -0.98 -6.09
N VAL A 232 -12.82 -1.11 -4.81
CA VAL A 232 -12.61 0.00 -3.86
C VAL A 232 -11.16 0.11 -3.41
N PRO A 233 -10.53 -0.92 -2.81
CA PRO A 233 -9.12 -0.82 -2.42
C PRO A 233 -8.17 -0.73 -3.62
N SER A 234 -8.53 -1.31 -4.77
CA SER A 234 -7.73 -1.22 -5.99
C SER A 234 -7.62 0.20 -6.51
N VAL A 235 -8.74 0.95 -6.55
CA VAL A 235 -8.74 2.35 -6.96
C VAL A 235 -7.92 3.21 -6.01
N ALA A 236 -8.00 2.99 -4.69
CA ALA A 236 -7.13 3.67 -3.73
C ALA A 236 -5.65 3.42 -4.04
N GLY A 237 -5.26 2.17 -4.34
CA GLY A 237 -3.88 1.82 -4.72
C GLY A 237 -3.42 2.49 -6.01
N LEU A 238 -4.28 2.50 -7.04
CA LEU A 238 -3.98 3.16 -8.32
C LEU A 238 -3.82 4.69 -8.18
N ILE A 239 -4.63 5.32 -7.34
CA ILE A 239 -4.50 6.76 -7.04
C ILE A 239 -3.16 7.04 -6.35
N ILE A 240 -2.77 6.23 -5.34
CA ILE A 240 -1.48 6.37 -4.67
C ILE A 240 -0.34 6.24 -5.67
N ALA A 241 -0.36 5.20 -6.50
CA ALA A 241 0.69 4.98 -7.52
C ALA A 241 0.80 6.17 -8.48
N GLY A 242 -0.32 6.73 -8.93
CA GLY A 242 -0.33 7.92 -9.78
C GLY A 242 0.29 9.15 -9.10
N GLU A 243 0.05 9.34 -7.81
CA GLU A 243 0.67 10.43 -7.04
C GLU A 243 2.18 10.20 -6.83
N VAL A 244 2.59 8.97 -6.54
CA VAL A 244 4.01 8.60 -6.42
C VAL A 244 4.75 8.87 -7.74
N VAL A 245 4.20 8.41 -8.88
CA VAL A 245 4.79 8.67 -10.20
C VAL A 245 4.94 10.16 -10.47
N LYS A 246 3.91 10.97 -10.18
CA LYS A 246 3.98 12.43 -10.35
C LYS A 246 5.09 13.04 -9.50
N GLU A 247 5.23 12.66 -8.24
CA GLU A 247 6.26 13.21 -7.35
C GLU A 247 7.67 12.78 -7.76
N LEU A 248 7.88 11.52 -8.11
CA LEU A 248 9.17 11.00 -8.57
C LEU A 248 9.61 11.61 -9.92
N THR A 249 8.64 11.98 -10.77
CA THR A 249 8.93 12.57 -12.09
C THR A 249 8.98 14.09 -12.10
N THR A 250 8.50 14.75 -11.07
CA THR A 250 8.57 16.22 -10.96
C THR A 250 10.01 16.65 -10.68
N VAL A 251 10.55 17.53 -11.54
CA VAL A 251 11.84 18.16 -11.29
C VAL A 251 11.73 19.00 -10.03
N GLN A 252 12.42 18.62 -8.96
CA GLN A 252 12.55 19.50 -7.80
C GLN A 252 13.34 20.73 -8.28
N LYS A 253 12.66 21.87 -8.40
CA LYS A 253 13.37 23.15 -8.55
C LYS A 253 14.28 23.27 -7.35
N GLN A 254 15.60 23.11 -7.57
CA GLN A 254 16.58 23.44 -6.54
C GLN A 254 16.26 24.85 -6.02
N LYS A 255 15.96 24.94 -4.73
CA LYS A 255 15.78 26.21 -4.01
C LYS A 255 17.14 26.78 -3.64
#